data_845fbd35e1b21c8cfa5fa1046dc75ac5
#
_entry.id   845fbd35e1b21c8cfa5fa1046dc75ac5
#
_cell.length_a   1.000
_cell.length_b   1.000
_cell.length_c   1.000
_cell.angle_alpha   90.00
_cell.angle_beta   90.00
_cell.angle_gamma   90.00
#
_symmetry.space_group_name_H-M   'P 1'
#
loop_
_entity.id
_entity.type
_entity.pdbx_description
1 polymer ?
#
loop_
_entity_poly.entity_id
_entity_poly.type
_entity_poly.pdbx_seq_one_letter_code
_entity_poly.pdbx_strand_id
1 'polypeptide(L)'
;MPGVKKQFQESENSSKPPYFFGHMYGGIGAVINQGSSFFCIPLDMNIQDGLKETDSWKQGSCHDAASHVVQMIRNGYEAADTFGSSYLVLDRYFLTVPALTELNQLNQSAHLLDVITRAKSSCIAYEIPKADRTPRRGRPRKKGEPIKLNTLFEDRASDFISAEIMMYGKKETVQYLCLDLLWGTKLYKKLRFVLVKYAKSSAILVSTDLSLNPVLIIEAYAHRFKIECTFREFKQQIGGFCYHFWTKAMPKLNKNKKKTDASELP
;
A
#
# COMPACT_ATOMS: atom_id res chain seq x y z
N MET A 1 -19.55 -14.26 15.48
CA MET A 1 -18.99 -14.58 14.15
C MET A 1 -17.48 -14.51 14.24
N PRO A 2 -16.74 -15.59 13.98
CA PRO A 2 -15.30 -15.64 14.12
C PRO A 2 -14.60 -14.58 13.26
N GLY A 3 -13.55 -13.97 13.78
CA GLY A 3 -12.74 -12.98 13.04
C GLY A 3 -13.36 -11.61 12.82
N VAL A 4 -14.57 -11.36 13.28
CA VAL A 4 -15.21 -10.04 13.21
C VAL A 4 -14.62 -9.14 14.28
N LYS A 5 -13.99 -8.04 13.85
CA LYS A 5 -13.30 -7.11 14.76
C LYS A 5 -13.76 -5.67 14.54
N LYS A 6 -13.48 -4.81 15.53
CA LYS A 6 -13.64 -3.36 15.39
C LYS A 6 -12.71 -2.85 14.30
N GLN A 7 -13.28 -2.30 13.24
CA GLN A 7 -12.56 -1.69 12.13
C GLN A 7 -12.76 -0.18 12.13
N PHE A 8 -11.77 0.54 11.59
CA PHE A 8 -11.86 1.96 11.31
C PHE A 8 -12.00 2.16 9.80
N GLN A 9 -12.94 3.01 9.39
CA GLN A 9 -13.07 3.42 8.00
C GLN A 9 -12.82 4.92 7.86
N GLU A 10 -11.93 5.28 6.95
CA GLU A 10 -11.79 6.65 6.48
C GLU A 10 -12.87 6.88 5.42
N SER A 11 -14.00 7.44 5.81
CA SER A 11 -15.06 7.81 4.88
C SER A 11 -15.23 9.32 4.91
N GLU A 12 -15.26 9.95 3.74
CA GLU A 12 -15.61 11.38 3.60
C GLU A 12 -17.10 11.62 3.88
N ASN A 13 -17.92 10.57 3.88
CA ASN A 13 -19.32 10.66 4.21
C ASN A 13 -19.53 10.69 5.72
N SER A 14 -19.85 11.88 6.25
CA SER A 14 -20.08 12.13 7.67
C SER A 14 -21.27 11.35 8.26
N SER A 15 -22.17 10.82 7.44
CA SER A 15 -23.29 9.97 7.89
C SER A 15 -22.86 8.55 8.27
N LYS A 16 -21.68 8.11 7.87
CA LYS A 16 -21.16 6.80 8.21
C LYS A 16 -20.36 6.83 9.50
N PRO A 17 -20.61 5.90 10.44
CA PRO A 17 -19.83 5.83 11.66
C PRO A 17 -18.36 5.51 11.32
N PRO A 18 -17.38 6.21 11.96
CA PRO A 18 -15.96 5.98 11.68
C PRO A 18 -15.47 4.60 12.16
N TYR A 19 -16.21 3.96 13.06
CA TYR A 19 -15.90 2.63 13.58
C TYR A 19 -17.10 1.71 13.40
N PHE A 20 -16.84 0.47 12.99
CA PHE A 20 -17.85 -0.56 12.82
C PHE A 20 -17.25 -1.94 13.12
N PHE A 21 -18.09 -2.95 13.30
CA PHE A 21 -17.66 -4.34 13.32
C PHE A 21 -17.68 -4.92 11.92
N GLY A 22 -16.61 -5.60 11.54
CA GLY A 22 -16.50 -6.20 10.22
C GLY A 22 -15.30 -7.11 10.05
N HIS A 23 -15.28 -7.84 8.95
CA HIS A 23 -14.08 -8.50 8.46
C HIS A 23 -13.31 -7.54 7.54
N MET A 24 -11.98 -7.62 7.59
CA MET A 24 -11.12 -6.97 6.62
C MET A 24 -10.76 -7.96 5.53
N TYR A 25 -11.18 -7.68 4.31
CA TYR A 25 -10.77 -8.44 3.13
C TYR A 25 -9.68 -7.70 2.39
N GLY A 26 -8.71 -8.45 1.89
CA GLY A 26 -7.70 -7.98 0.96
C GLY A 26 -7.62 -8.93 -0.22
N GLY A 27 -6.98 -8.50 -1.29
CA GLY A 27 -6.79 -9.34 -2.45
C GLY A 27 -5.64 -8.87 -3.31
N ILE A 28 -5.10 -9.79 -4.06
CA ILE A 28 -4.14 -9.56 -5.14
C ILE A 28 -4.89 -9.72 -6.45
N GLY A 29 -4.66 -8.81 -7.38
CA GLY A 29 -5.20 -8.88 -8.72
C GLY A 29 -4.13 -8.55 -9.75
N ALA A 30 -4.12 -9.28 -10.86
CA ALA A 30 -3.29 -8.97 -12.00
C ALA A 30 -3.98 -7.91 -12.88
N VAL A 31 -3.25 -6.84 -13.17
CA VAL A 31 -3.69 -5.84 -14.15
C VAL A 31 -3.24 -6.31 -15.53
N ILE A 32 -4.20 -6.59 -16.39
CA ILE A 32 -3.95 -7.00 -17.78
C ILE A 32 -4.39 -5.91 -18.74
N ASN A 33 -3.68 -5.81 -19.85
CA ASN A 33 -4.01 -4.91 -20.95
C ASN A 33 -4.67 -5.70 -22.10
N GLN A 34 -5.81 -5.21 -22.56
CA GLN A 34 -6.46 -5.71 -23.77
C GLN A 34 -6.74 -4.52 -24.70
N GLY A 35 -5.85 -4.29 -25.64
CA GLY A 35 -5.89 -3.13 -26.53
C GLY A 35 -5.70 -1.81 -25.78
N SER A 36 -6.69 -0.94 -25.78
CA SER A 36 -6.68 0.34 -25.03
C SER A 36 -7.24 0.26 -23.61
N SER A 37 -7.73 -0.91 -23.20
CA SER A 37 -8.40 -1.12 -21.92
C SER A 37 -7.57 -1.95 -20.96
N PHE A 38 -7.63 -1.58 -19.67
CA PHE A 38 -6.99 -2.32 -18.59
C PHE A 38 -8.04 -2.93 -17.67
N PHE A 39 -7.86 -4.19 -17.34
CA PHE A 39 -8.72 -4.97 -16.45
C PHE A 39 -7.89 -5.47 -15.27
N CYS A 40 -8.54 -5.68 -14.13
CA CYS A 40 -7.94 -6.34 -12.99
C CYS A 40 -8.62 -7.69 -12.77
N ILE A 41 -7.86 -8.77 -12.91
CA ILE A 41 -8.30 -10.13 -12.64
C ILE A 41 -7.90 -10.47 -11.21
N PRO A 42 -8.83 -10.82 -10.30
CA PRO A 42 -8.48 -11.26 -8.96
C PRO A 42 -7.73 -12.60 -9.01
N LEU A 43 -6.57 -12.66 -8.36
CA LEU A 43 -5.77 -13.87 -8.22
C LEU A 43 -6.00 -14.53 -6.86
N ASP A 44 -6.07 -13.71 -5.81
CA ASP A 44 -6.32 -14.14 -4.44
C ASP A 44 -7.20 -13.11 -3.73
N MET A 45 -8.14 -13.60 -2.92
CA MET A 45 -9.01 -12.78 -2.08
C MET A 45 -9.29 -13.51 -0.77
N ASN A 46 -8.79 -12.97 0.34
CA ASN A 46 -8.95 -13.60 1.63
C ASN A 46 -9.17 -12.59 2.78
N ILE A 47 -9.49 -13.12 3.96
CA ILE A 47 -9.59 -12.33 5.20
C ILE A 47 -8.19 -11.95 5.64
N GLN A 48 -7.96 -10.65 5.88
CA GLN A 48 -6.65 -10.10 6.26
C GLN A 48 -6.49 -9.84 7.77
N ASP A 49 -7.57 -9.78 8.52
CA ASP A 49 -7.55 -9.62 9.98
C ASP A 49 -8.52 -10.60 10.61
N GLY A 50 -8.14 -11.18 11.73
CA GLY A 50 -8.96 -12.20 12.41
C GLY A 50 -8.74 -13.61 11.88
N LEU A 51 -7.65 -13.87 11.18
CA LEU A 51 -7.32 -15.20 10.63
C LEU A 51 -7.23 -16.28 11.71
N LYS A 52 -6.61 -15.99 12.86
CA LYS A 52 -6.50 -16.94 13.98
C LYS A 52 -7.87 -17.43 14.46
N GLU A 53 -8.79 -16.51 14.62
CA GLU A 53 -10.15 -16.80 15.08
C GLU A 53 -10.93 -17.59 14.03
N THR A 54 -10.71 -17.27 12.74
CA THR A 54 -11.34 -17.96 11.62
C THR A 54 -10.77 -19.37 11.45
N ASP A 55 -9.46 -19.55 11.59
CA ASP A 55 -8.77 -20.84 11.45
C ASP A 55 -9.11 -21.79 12.60
N SER A 56 -9.15 -21.30 13.84
CA SER A 56 -9.60 -22.12 14.97
C SER A 56 -11.03 -22.62 14.79
N TRP A 57 -11.88 -21.80 14.19
CA TRP A 57 -13.26 -22.19 13.87
C TRP A 57 -13.36 -23.22 12.76
N LYS A 58 -12.48 -23.18 11.76
CA LYS A 58 -12.45 -24.14 10.65
C LYS A 58 -11.66 -25.42 10.96
N GLN A 59 -11.11 -25.56 12.16
CA GLN A 59 -10.18 -26.64 12.52
C GLN A 59 -8.94 -26.71 11.60
N GLY A 60 -8.56 -25.57 11.01
CA GLY A 60 -7.43 -25.44 10.12
C GLY A 60 -6.13 -25.08 10.82
N SER A 61 -5.02 -25.19 10.12
CA SER A 61 -3.67 -24.83 10.59
C SER A 61 -3.61 -23.35 11.03
N CYS A 62 -2.92 -23.11 12.14
CA CYS A 62 -2.67 -21.76 12.63
C CYS A 62 -1.78 -21.01 11.65
N HIS A 63 -2.32 -20.06 10.89
CA HIS A 63 -1.50 -19.16 10.10
C HIS A 63 -0.64 -18.27 11.01
N ASP A 64 0.57 -18.04 10.56
CA ASP A 64 1.53 -17.18 11.23
C ASP A 64 0.89 -15.80 11.49
N ALA A 65 1.07 -15.26 12.68
CA ALA A 65 0.44 -14.01 13.13
C ALA A 65 1.06 -12.76 12.48
N ALA A 66 1.43 -12.85 11.21
CA ALA A 66 1.94 -11.72 10.46
C ALA A 66 0.86 -10.63 10.34
N SER A 67 1.27 -9.36 10.44
CA SER A 67 0.35 -8.26 10.21
C SER A 67 -0.13 -8.30 8.75
N HIS A 68 -1.37 -7.85 8.49
CA HIS A 68 -1.93 -7.84 7.13
C HIS A 68 -1.06 -7.11 6.09
N VAL A 69 -0.23 -6.12 6.49
CA VAL A 69 0.71 -5.48 5.55
C VAL A 69 1.83 -6.43 5.12
N VAL A 70 2.31 -7.28 6.03
CA VAL A 70 3.32 -8.32 5.73
C VAL A 70 2.68 -9.41 4.90
N GLN A 71 1.48 -9.86 5.26
CA GLN A 71 0.75 -10.88 4.51
C GLN A 71 0.50 -10.45 3.05
N MET A 72 0.15 -9.19 2.83
CA MET A 72 -0.05 -8.67 1.47
C MET A 72 1.24 -8.72 0.63
N ILE A 73 2.40 -8.46 1.23
CA ILE A 73 3.69 -8.60 0.54
C ILE A 73 3.98 -10.07 0.19
N ARG A 74 3.71 -11.00 1.12
CA ARG A 74 3.86 -12.45 0.88
C ARG A 74 2.97 -12.93 -0.27
N ASN A 75 1.68 -12.60 -0.24
CA ASN A 75 0.74 -12.96 -1.29
C ASN A 75 1.16 -12.37 -2.66
N GLY A 76 1.67 -11.13 -2.67
CA GLY A 76 2.21 -10.51 -3.87
C GLY A 76 3.47 -11.23 -4.40
N TYR A 77 4.34 -11.69 -3.49
CA TYR A 77 5.53 -12.45 -3.86
C TYR A 77 5.19 -13.84 -4.41
N GLU A 78 4.24 -14.55 -3.81
CA GLU A 78 3.71 -15.83 -4.30
C GLU A 78 3.10 -15.70 -5.70
N ALA A 79 2.37 -14.61 -5.95
CA ALA A 79 1.87 -14.31 -7.29
C ALA A 79 3.02 -14.06 -8.28
N ALA A 80 4.06 -13.30 -7.87
CA ALA A 80 5.23 -13.06 -8.71
C ALA A 80 6.04 -14.32 -8.97
N ASP A 81 6.14 -15.23 -8.01
CA ASP A 81 6.79 -16.54 -8.19
C ASP A 81 6.05 -17.40 -9.23
N THR A 82 4.72 -17.28 -9.28
CA THR A 82 3.88 -18.03 -10.23
C THR A 82 3.89 -17.42 -11.64
N PHE A 83 3.81 -16.09 -11.74
CA PHE A 83 3.61 -15.39 -13.03
C PHE A 83 4.85 -14.69 -13.57
N GLY A 84 5.94 -14.64 -12.80
CA GLY A 84 7.19 -13.96 -13.13
C GLY A 84 7.35 -12.62 -12.43
N SER A 85 8.55 -12.04 -12.53
CA SER A 85 8.91 -10.78 -11.87
C SER A 85 7.89 -9.68 -12.14
N SER A 86 7.44 -9.03 -11.07
CA SER A 86 6.27 -8.15 -11.09
C SER A 86 6.43 -6.92 -10.21
N TYR A 87 5.60 -5.90 -10.47
CA TYR A 87 5.42 -4.74 -9.59
C TYR A 87 4.10 -4.86 -8.83
N LEU A 88 4.17 -4.88 -7.50
CA LEU A 88 2.99 -4.84 -6.65
C LEU A 88 2.60 -3.38 -6.36
N VAL A 89 1.45 -2.97 -6.88
CA VAL A 89 0.95 -1.60 -6.74
C VAL A 89 -0.01 -1.51 -5.55
N LEU A 90 0.40 -0.80 -4.51
CA LEU A 90 -0.28 -0.76 -3.22
C LEU A 90 -0.73 0.64 -2.82
N ASP A 91 -1.71 0.72 -1.92
CA ASP A 91 -2.15 1.98 -1.31
C ASP A 91 -1.08 2.53 -0.31
N ARG A 92 -1.21 3.81 0.02
CA ARG A 92 -0.36 4.54 1.00
C ARG A 92 -0.23 3.85 2.37
N TYR A 93 -1.19 3.02 2.71
CA TYR A 93 -1.22 2.25 3.95
C TYR A 93 -0.07 1.24 4.05
N PHE A 94 0.41 0.74 2.92
CA PHE A 94 1.42 -0.31 2.86
C PHE A 94 2.87 0.22 2.87
N LEU A 95 3.08 1.54 2.81
CA LEU A 95 4.43 2.10 3.00
C LEU A 95 4.80 2.03 4.49
N THR A 96 5.28 0.88 4.92
CA THR A 96 5.66 0.59 6.31
C THR A 96 7.00 -0.12 6.38
N VAL A 97 7.71 0.05 7.51
CA VAL A 97 8.99 -0.65 7.73
C VAL A 97 8.83 -2.17 7.71
N PRO A 98 7.81 -2.77 8.37
CA PRO A 98 7.59 -4.21 8.30
C PRO A 98 7.38 -4.73 6.87
N ALA A 99 6.57 -4.06 6.05
CA ALA A 99 6.35 -4.46 4.66
C ALA A 99 7.65 -4.46 3.85
N LEU A 100 8.46 -3.40 3.95
CA LEU A 100 9.73 -3.31 3.24
C LEU A 100 10.79 -4.28 3.78
N THR A 101 10.76 -4.61 5.06
CA THR A 101 11.65 -5.62 5.64
C THR A 101 11.31 -7.00 5.11
N GLU A 102 10.03 -7.36 5.09
CA GLU A 102 9.57 -8.63 4.51
C GLU A 102 9.93 -8.74 3.03
N LEU A 103 9.65 -7.69 2.25
CA LEU A 103 10.03 -7.64 0.83
C LEU A 103 11.53 -7.87 0.63
N ASN A 104 12.37 -7.25 1.46
CA ASN A 104 13.82 -7.45 1.38
C ASN A 104 14.22 -8.89 1.69
N GLN A 105 13.57 -9.53 2.67
CA GLN A 105 13.85 -10.93 3.03
C GLN A 105 13.46 -11.89 1.91
N LEU A 106 12.27 -11.72 1.35
CA LEU A 106 11.78 -12.56 0.24
C LEU A 106 12.67 -12.43 -1.01
N ASN A 107 13.05 -11.20 -1.36
CA ASN A 107 13.91 -10.95 -2.52
C ASN A 107 15.38 -11.38 -2.34
N GLN A 108 15.78 -11.88 -1.15
CA GLN A 108 17.15 -12.44 -0.97
C GLN A 108 17.37 -13.76 -1.73
N SER A 109 16.33 -14.57 -1.85
CA SER A 109 16.39 -15.84 -2.57
C SER A 109 16.25 -15.65 -4.08
N ALA A 110 15.28 -14.82 -4.49
CA ALA A 110 15.08 -14.41 -5.87
C ALA A 110 14.42 -13.03 -5.89
N HIS A 111 14.96 -12.12 -6.69
CA HIS A 111 14.37 -10.78 -6.84
C HIS A 111 13.19 -10.85 -7.82
N LEU A 112 12.00 -11.12 -7.30
CA LEU A 112 10.79 -11.31 -8.09
C LEU A 112 9.79 -10.16 -7.92
N LEU A 113 9.86 -9.38 -6.84
CA LEU A 113 8.83 -8.40 -6.54
C LEU A 113 9.44 -7.05 -6.20
N ASP A 114 8.96 -6.01 -6.87
CA ASP A 114 9.13 -4.63 -6.46
C ASP A 114 7.78 -4.00 -6.10
N VAL A 115 7.80 -2.97 -5.27
CA VAL A 115 6.60 -2.31 -4.77
C VAL A 115 6.52 -0.88 -5.28
N ILE A 116 5.36 -0.54 -5.83
CA ILE A 116 4.97 0.84 -6.12
C ILE A 116 3.84 1.22 -5.16
N THR A 117 4.00 2.31 -4.42
CA THR A 117 3.00 2.76 -3.46
C THR A 117 2.96 4.29 -3.37
N ARG A 118 2.11 4.81 -2.52
CA ARG A 118 1.99 6.25 -2.25
C ARG A 118 2.45 6.56 -0.83
N ALA A 119 3.21 7.63 -0.65
CA ALA A 119 3.55 8.16 0.67
C ALA A 119 2.45 9.10 1.19
N LYS A 120 2.38 9.24 2.51
CA LYS A 120 1.55 10.27 3.16
C LYS A 120 2.14 11.64 2.88
N SER A 121 1.33 12.70 2.85
CA SER A 121 1.79 14.08 2.71
C SER A 121 2.77 14.50 3.83
N SER A 122 2.62 13.95 5.03
CA SER A 122 3.53 14.16 6.15
C SER A 122 4.82 13.32 6.10
N CYS A 123 5.08 12.63 5.00
CA CYS A 123 6.24 11.74 4.87
C CYS A 123 7.55 12.53 4.97
N ILE A 124 8.47 12.00 5.78
CA ILE A 124 9.84 12.48 5.91
C ILE A 124 10.76 11.40 5.35
N ALA A 125 11.62 11.79 4.43
CA ALA A 125 12.73 11.00 3.92
C ALA A 125 14.06 11.62 4.35
N TYR A 126 15.16 10.96 4.04
CA TYR A 126 16.49 11.43 4.44
C TYR A 126 17.42 11.44 3.24
N GLU A 127 18.30 12.42 3.18
CA GLU A 127 19.39 12.42 2.22
C GLU A 127 20.29 11.19 2.41
N ILE A 128 20.96 10.79 1.33
CA ILE A 128 22.06 9.84 1.41
C ILE A 128 23.21 10.53 2.11
N PRO A 129 23.79 9.94 3.18
CA PRO A 129 24.88 10.57 3.90
C PRO A 129 26.07 10.82 2.96
N LYS A 130 26.58 12.04 2.97
CA LYS A 130 27.82 12.36 2.25
C LYS A 130 28.96 11.63 2.93
N ALA A 131 29.84 11.03 2.13
CA ALA A 131 31.06 10.44 2.67
C ALA A 131 31.90 11.53 3.36
N ASP A 132 32.18 11.34 4.63
CA ASP A 132 33.10 12.27 5.35
C ASP A 132 34.49 12.19 4.70
N ARG A 133 35.00 13.32 4.24
CA ARG A 133 36.36 13.40 3.65
C ARG A 133 37.46 13.08 4.66
N THR A 134 37.20 13.20 5.95
CA THR A 134 38.11 12.88 7.04
C THR A 134 37.52 11.78 7.91
N PRO A 135 38.26 10.69 8.20
CA PRO A 135 37.80 9.64 9.09
C PRO A 135 37.52 10.22 10.47
N ARG A 136 36.26 10.20 10.90
CA ARG A 136 35.82 10.55 12.25
C ARG A 136 35.82 9.33 13.14
N ARG A 137 36.15 9.49 14.42
CA ARG A 137 36.03 8.44 15.42
C ARG A 137 34.54 8.14 15.66
N GLY A 138 34.10 6.88 15.49
CA GLY A 138 32.75 6.46 15.74
C GLY A 138 32.11 5.75 14.55
N ARG A 139 30.82 5.32 14.74
CA ARG A 139 30.07 4.63 13.69
C ARG A 139 29.67 5.60 12.56
N PRO A 140 29.85 5.23 11.29
CA PRO A 140 29.40 6.05 10.17
C PRO A 140 27.92 6.42 10.25
N ARG A 141 27.57 7.62 9.80
CA ARG A 141 26.16 8.07 9.73
C ARG A 141 25.37 7.17 8.79
N LYS A 142 24.24 6.66 9.25
CA LYS A 142 23.36 5.82 8.43
C LYS A 142 22.40 6.63 7.54
N LYS A 143 22.21 7.92 7.82
CA LYS A 143 21.30 8.83 7.11
C LYS A 143 21.86 10.23 7.10
N GLY A 144 21.51 11.01 6.08
CA GLY A 144 21.75 12.45 5.98
C GLY A 144 20.64 13.28 6.64
N GLU A 145 20.44 14.49 6.16
CA GLU A 145 19.46 15.42 6.71
C GLU A 145 18.01 15.00 6.37
N PRO A 146 17.06 15.29 7.27
CA PRO A 146 15.65 14.98 7.03
C PRO A 146 15.03 15.96 6.03
N ILE A 147 14.23 15.43 5.11
CA ILE A 147 13.49 16.19 4.10
C ILE A 147 12.01 15.93 4.29
N LYS A 148 11.23 16.98 4.50
CA LYS A 148 9.77 16.92 4.44
C LYS A 148 9.34 16.93 2.97
N LEU A 149 8.89 15.80 2.43
CA LEU A 149 8.64 15.67 1.00
C LEU A 149 7.57 16.64 0.47
N ASN A 150 6.60 16.99 1.32
CA ASN A 150 5.53 17.92 0.91
C ASN A 150 6.02 19.34 0.64
N THR A 151 7.07 19.82 1.33
CA THR A 151 7.59 21.18 1.08
C THR A 151 8.27 21.29 -0.27
N LEU A 152 8.78 20.18 -0.82
CA LEU A 152 9.47 20.17 -2.11
C LEU A 152 8.56 20.55 -3.29
N PHE A 153 7.24 20.47 -3.14
CA PHE A 153 6.30 20.94 -4.16
C PHE A 153 6.41 22.46 -4.39
N GLU A 154 6.82 23.20 -3.37
CA GLU A 154 7.02 24.66 -3.42
C GLU A 154 8.53 24.97 -3.52
N ASP A 155 9.35 24.43 -2.63
CA ASP A 155 10.78 24.74 -2.52
C ASP A 155 11.58 24.39 -3.79
N ARG A 156 11.13 23.37 -4.54
CA ARG A 156 11.77 22.91 -5.78
C ARG A 156 10.81 22.93 -6.99
N ALA A 157 9.91 23.91 -7.03
CA ALA A 157 8.92 24.00 -8.11
C ALA A 157 9.54 24.11 -9.50
N SER A 158 10.71 24.74 -9.64
CA SER A 158 11.46 24.88 -10.89
C SER A 158 12.05 23.55 -11.42
N ASP A 159 12.22 22.57 -10.55
CA ASP A 159 12.86 21.29 -10.90
C ASP A 159 11.87 20.25 -11.41
N PHE A 160 10.58 20.59 -11.40
CA PHE A 160 9.55 19.70 -11.94
C PHE A 160 9.59 19.65 -13.45
N ILE A 161 9.59 18.43 -13.99
CA ILE A 161 9.61 18.15 -15.43
C ILE A 161 8.19 17.81 -15.88
N SER A 162 7.75 18.36 -17.00
CA SER A 162 6.47 18.01 -17.63
C SER A 162 6.60 16.75 -18.47
N ALA A 163 5.61 15.86 -18.37
CA ALA A 163 5.50 14.67 -19.18
C ALA A 163 4.06 14.40 -19.59
N GLU A 164 3.88 13.83 -20.78
CA GLU A 164 2.61 13.23 -21.20
C GLU A 164 2.56 11.78 -20.74
N ILE A 165 1.47 11.39 -20.13
CA ILE A 165 1.24 10.03 -19.62
C ILE A 165 -0.14 9.52 -20.03
N MET A 166 -0.30 8.20 -20.05
CA MET A 166 -1.61 7.59 -20.28
C MET A 166 -2.29 7.31 -18.94
N MET A 167 -3.29 8.10 -18.57
CA MET A 167 -4.11 7.89 -17.38
C MET A 167 -5.57 7.69 -17.74
N TYR A 168 -6.18 6.61 -17.24
CA TYR A 168 -7.62 6.32 -17.44
C TYR A 168 -8.04 6.31 -18.92
N GLY A 169 -7.15 5.88 -19.82
CA GLY A 169 -7.40 5.83 -21.26
C GLY A 169 -7.30 7.16 -21.99
N LYS A 170 -6.78 8.21 -21.35
CA LYS A 170 -6.56 9.53 -21.91
C LYS A 170 -5.09 9.95 -21.77
N LYS A 171 -4.62 10.74 -22.74
CA LYS A 171 -3.34 11.44 -22.60
C LYS A 171 -3.52 12.63 -21.67
N GLU A 172 -2.72 12.69 -20.63
CA GLU A 172 -2.75 13.73 -19.62
C GLU A 172 -1.36 14.29 -19.41
N THR A 173 -1.26 15.58 -19.16
CA THR A 173 0.01 16.23 -18.83
C THR A 173 0.17 16.31 -17.32
N VAL A 174 1.29 15.79 -16.84
CA VAL A 174 1.68 15.88 -15.42
C VAL A 174 3.02 16.57 -15.28
N GLN A 175 3.27 17.14 -14.11
CA GLN A 175 4.58 17.60 -13.71
C GLN A 175 5.10 16.70 -12.60
N TYR A 176 6.35 16.27 -12.67
CA TYR A 176 6.93 15.43 -11.64
C TYR A 176 8.37 15.83 -11.29
N LEU A 177 8.77 15.50 -10.07
CA LEU A 177 10.14 15.57 -9.56
C LEU A 177 10.52 14.18 -9.03
N CYS A 178 11.65 13.64 -9.51
CA CYS A 178 12.13 12.32 -9.11
C CYS A 178 13.37 12.45 -8.20
N LEU A 179 13.36 11.78 -7.06
CA LEU A 179 14.44 11.80 -6.07
C LEU A 179 14.65 10.40 -5.47
N ASP A 180 15.91 10.00 -5.36
CA ASP A 180 16.28 8.77 -4.66
C ASP A 180 16.76 9.14 -3.24
N LEU A 181 15.97 8.77 -2.22
CA LEU A 181 16.16 9.15 -0.82
C LEU A 181 16.08 7.92 0.10
N LEU A 182 16.62 8.05 1.31
CA LEU A 182 16.49 7.02 2.33
C LEU A 182 15.19 7.16 3.10
N TRP A 183 14.53 6.04 3.39
CA TRP A 183 13.31 6.01 4.15
C TRP A 183 13.23 4.84 5.13
N GLY A 184 12.41 5.00 6.17
CA GLY A 184 12.13 3.99 7.18
C GLY A 184 13.10 4.05 8.37
N THR A 185 12.58 4.36 9.56
CA THR A 185 13.37 4.43 10.78
C THR A 185 14.07 3.09 11.05
N LYS A 186 15.38 3.13 11.28
CA LYS A 186 16.27 1.98 11.45
C LYS A 186 16.55 1.18 10.16
N LEU A 187 15.62 1.14 9.21
CA LEU A 187 15.79 0.46 7.92
C LEU A 187 16.68 1.30 6.96
N TYR A 188 16.36 2.58 6.83
CA TYR A 188 17.04 3.54 5.94
C TYR A 188 17.28 2.96 4.53
N LYS A 189 16.23 2.32 3.98
CA LYS A 189 16.25 1.78 2.62
C LYS A 189 16.20 2.93 1.62
N LYS A 190 17.04 2.86 0.59
CA LYS A 190 16.98 3.78 -0.55
C LYS A 190 15.74 3.45 -1.37
N LEU A 191 14.91 4.45 -1.60
CA LEU A 191 13.66 4.36 -2.36
C LEU A 191 13.62 5.51 -3.38
N ARG A 192 12.95 5.28 -4.50
CA ARG A 192 12.66 6.31 -5.49
C ARG A 192 11.34 6.98 -5.16
N PHE A 193 11.40 8.29 -4.94
CA PHE A 193 10.24 9.14 -4.71
C PHE A 193 9.94 9.95 -5.97
N VAL A 194 8.69 9.87 -6.42
CA VAL A 194 8.19 10.65 -7.55
C VAL A 194 7.07 11.55 -7.03
N LEU A 195 7.39 12.84 -6.89
CA LEU A 195 6.44 13.87 -6.51
C LEU A 195 5.69 14.30 -7.77
N VAL A 196 4.38 14.16 -7.79
CA VAL A 196 3.56 14.39 -8.98
C VAL A 196 2.57 15.52 -8.74
N LYS A 197 2.49 16.48 -9.68
CA LYS A 197 1.41 17.47 -9.77
C LYS A 197 0.53 17.12 -10.97
N TYR A 198 -0.76 16.96 -10.72
CA TYR A 198 -1.75 16.69 -11.75
C TYR A 198 -3.02 17.50 -11.49
N ALA A 199 -3.40 18.35 -12.43
CA ALA A 199 -4.50 19.29 -12.27
C ALA A 199 -4.38 20.10 -10.95
N LYS A 200 -5.35 19.97 -10.04
CA LYS A 200 -5.34 20.62 -8.71
C LYS A 200 -4.87 19.70 -7.58
N SER A 201 -4.39 18.51 -7.91
CA SER A 201 -3.97 17.51 -6.94
C SER A 201 -2.48 17.24 -6.97
N SER A 202 -1.95 16.72 -5.88
CA SER A 202 -0.57 16.28 -5.77
C SER A 202 -0.48 14.90 -5.12
N ALA A 203 0.54 14.14 -5.47
CA ALA A 203 0.82 12.85 -4.90
C ALA A 203 2.33 12.63 -4.74
N ILE A 204 2.73 11.83 -3.77
CA ILE A 204 4.10 11.38 -3.59
C ILE A 204 4.08 9.87 -3.81
N LEU A 205 4.56 9.42 -4.96
CA LEU A 205 4.68 8.01 -5.27
C LEU A 205 6.05 7.50 -4.86
N VAL A 206 6.13 6.21 -4.58
CA VAL A 206 7.34 5.55 -4.09
C VAL A 206 7.53 4.24 -4.82
N SER A 207 8.75 3.99 -5.30
CA SER A 207 9.14 2.70 -5.86
C SER A 207 10.34 2.13 -5.11
N THR A 208 10.36 0.82 -4.94
CA THR A 208 11.54 0.08 -4.44
C THR A 208 12.57 -0.17 -5.52
N ASP A 209 12.14 -0.22 -6.78
CA ASP A 209 13.03 -0.26 -7.94
C ASP A 209 13.54 1.15 -8.27
N LEU A 210 14.85 1.33 -8.14
CA LEU A 210 15.53 2.59 -8.41
C LEU A 210 15.84 2.80 -9.90
N SER A 211 15.65 1.80 -10.73
CA SER A 211 15.88 1.86 -12.18
C SER A 211 14.62 2.21 -12.96
N LEU A 212 13.44 1.98 -12.38
CA LEU A 212 12.16 2.18 -13.04
C LEU A 212 11.94 3.65 -13.41
N ASN A 213 11.55 3.89 -14.66
CA ASN A 213 11.27 5.24 -15.16
C ASN A 213 10.14 5.91 -14.35
N PRO A 214 10.30 7.16 -13.90
CA PRO A 214 9.27 7.88 -13.14
C PRO A 214 7.91 7.95 -13.84
N VAL A 215 7.85 8.06 -15.15
CA VAL A 215 6.61 8.07 -15.95
C VAL A 215 5.88 6.74 -15.79
N LEU A 216 6.60 5.61 -15.89
CA LEU A 216 6.02 4.28 -15.71
C LEU A 216 5.51 4.06 -14.28
N ILE A 217 6.18 4.64 -13.25
CA ILE A 217 5.69 4.61 -11.86
C ILE A 217 4.33 5.31 -11.75
N ILE A 218 4.17 6.46 -12.41
CA ILE A 218 2.92 7.23 -12.38
C ILE A 218 1.81 6.47 -13.11
N GLU A 219 2.10 5.93 -14.29
CA GLU A 219 1.14 5.15 -15.09
C GLU A 219 0.72 3.87 -14.37
N ALA A 220 1.67 3.11 -13.82
CA ALA A 220 1.38 1.90 -13.05
C ALA A 220 0.49 2.22 -11.83
N TYR A 221 0.80 3.31 -11.11
CA TYR A 221 -0.01 3.70 -9.95
C TYR A 221 -1.44 4.13 -10.34
N ALA A 222 -1.63 4.72 -11.51
CA ALA A 222 -2.98 5.07 -12.00
C ALA A 222 -3.87 3.83 -12.17
N HIS A 223 -3.29 2.67 -12.46
CA HIS A 223 -4.04 1.42 -12.59
C HIS A 223 -4.44 0.78 -11.25
N ARG A 224 -3.88 1.23 -10.11
CA ARG A 224 -4.24 0.71 -8.78
C ARG A 224 -5.76 0.70 -8.52
N PHE A 225 -6.44 1.72 -9.01
CA PHE A 225 -7.90 1.83 -8.84
C PHE A 225 -8.68 0.65 -9.44
N LYS A 226 -8.10 -0.10 -10.36
CA LYS A 226 -8.77 -1.25 -11.00
C LYS A 226 -9.17 -2.34 -10.03
N ILE A 227 -8.39 -2.55 -8.93
CA ILE A 227 -8.77 -3.52 -7.90
C ILE A 227 -10.04 -3.09 -7.16
N GLU A 228 -10.28 -1.79 -6.98
CA GLU A 228 -11.51 -1.29 -6.36
C GLU A 228 -12.73 -1.55 -7.25
N CYS A 229 -12.58 -1.44 -8.57
CA CYS A 229 -13.60 -1.85 -9.53
C CYS A 229 -13.89 -3.35 -9.41
N THR A 230 -12.86 -4.19 -9.31
CA THR A 230 -13.00 -5.64 -9.12
C THR A 230 -13.77 -5.96 -7.83
N PHE A 231 -13.44 -5.31 -6.71
CA PHE A 231 -14.20 -5.47 -5.45
C PHE A 231 -15.67 -5.05 -5.60
N ARG A 232 -15.93 -3.97 -6.35
CA ARG A 232 -17.30 -3.51 -6.63
C ARG A 232 -18.09 -4.54 -7.45
N GLU A 233 -17.51 -5.02 -8.55
CA GLU A 233 -18.15 -6.03 -9.40
C GLU A 233 -18.37 -7.34 -8.62
N PHE A 234 -17.39 -7.74 -7.80
CA PHE A 234 -17.52 -8.91 -6.94
C PHE A 234 -18.73 -8.82 -6.00
N LYS A 235 -18.95 -7.63 -5.40
CA LYS A 235 -20.11 -7.38 -4.54
C LYS A 235 -21.44 -7.33 -5.32
N GLN A 236 -21.45 -6.65 -6.45
CA GLN A 236 -22.70 -6.32 -7.16
C GLN A 236 -23.15 -7.42 -8.11
N GLN A 237 -22.23 -8.11 -8.77
CA GLN A 237 -22.53 -9.11 -9.79
C GLN A 237 -22.50 -10.53 -9.24
N ILE A 238 -21.53 -10.85 -8.39
CA ILE A 238 -21.32 -12.21 -7.89
C ILE A 238 -21.97 -12.41 -6.51
N GLY A 239 -22.38 -11.31 -5.84
CA GLY A 239 -22.94 -11.37 -4.49
C GLY A 239 -21.90 -11.69 -3.41
N GLY A 240 -20.60 -11.50 -3.71
CA GLY A 240 -19.53 -11.64 -2.74
C GLY A 240 -19.70 -10.69 -1.55
N PHE A 241 -19.38 -11.14 -0.34
CA PHE A 241 -19.53 -10.38 0.89
C PHE A 241 -20.98 -9.96 1.24
N CYS A 242 -21.99 -10.65 0.71
CA CYS A 242 -23.41 -10.34 0.92
C CYS A 242 -23.93 -10.74 2.31
N TYR A 243 -23.14 -11.31 3.18
CA TYR A 243 -23.57 -11.61 4.52
C TYR A 243 -23.64 -10.35 5.38
N HIS A 244 -24.74 -10.21 6.11
CA HIS A 244 -24.97 -9.13 7.05
C HIS A 244 -25.15 -9.71 8.45
N PHE A 245 -24.49 -9.11 9.43
CA PHE A 245 -24.68 -9.44 10.84
C PHE A 245 -25.00 -8.13 11.59
N TRP A 246 -26.28 -7.84 11.63
CA TRP A 246 -26.80 -6.69 12.37
C TRP A 246 -27.62 -7.19 13.55
N THR A 247 -27.33 -6.65 14.73
CA THR A 247 -28.19 -6.80 15.88
C THR A 247 -28.36 -5.45 16.57
N LYS A 248 -29.57 -5.18 17.08
CA LYS A 248 -29.85 -3.98 17.88
C LYS A 248 -29.03 -3.94 19.17
N ALA A 249 -28.53 -5.11 19.63
CA ALA A 249 -27.66 -5.25 20.80
C ALA A 249 -26.20 -4.86 20.53
N MET A 250 -25.80 -4.58 19.27
CA MET A 250 -24.42 -4.17 18.98
C MET A 250 -24.08 -2.87 19.70
N PRO A 251 -22.98 -2.84 20.49
CA PRO A 251 -22.59 -1.65 21.21
C PRO A 251 -22.12 -0.55 20.25
N LYS A 252 -22.43 0.70 20.56
CA LYS A 252 -21.87 1.85 19.83
C LYS A 252 -20.36 1.87 20.00
N LEU A 253 -19.63 1.93 18.92
CA LEU A 253 -18.17 1.94 18.90
C LEU A 253 -17.62 3.37 18.91
N ASN A 254 -16.55 3.58 19.68
CA ASN A 254 -15.80 4.83 19.70
C ASN A 254 -14.29 4.55 19.64
N LYS A 255 -13.48 5.62 19.55
CA LYS A 255 -12.01 5.52 19.45
C LYS A 255 -11.38 4.74 20.61
N ASN A 256 -11.88 4.93 21.81
CA ASN A 256 -11.27 4.41 23.05
C ASN A 256 -11.68 2.97 23.40
N LYS A 257 -12.69 2.42 22.74
CA LYS A 257 -13.13 1.06 22.97
C LYS A 257 -12.12 0.09 22.35
N LYS A 258 -11.61 -0.87 23.17
CA LYS A 258 -10.66 -1.88 22.69
C LYS A 258 -11.23 -2.65 21.50
N LYS A 259 -10.35 -3.20 20.64
CA LYS A 259 -10.71 -4.18 19.62
C LYS A 259 -11.22 -5.43 20.33
N THR A 260 -12.51 -5.51 20.56
CA THR A 260 -13.19 -6.69 21.10
C THR A 260 -13.64 -7.57 19.96
N ASP A 261 -13.52 -8.87 20.10
CA ASP A 261 -14.12 -9.83 19.17
C ASP A 261 -15.64 -9.75 19.28
N ALA A 262 -16.33 -9.66 18.15
CA ALA A 262 -17.78 -9.62 18.13
C ALA A 262 -18.43 -10.98 18.49
N SER A 263 -17.65 -12.07 18.52
CA SER A 263 -18.13 -13.38 18.98
C SER A 263 -18.47 -13.44 20.46
N GLU A 264 -17.94 -12.50 21.27
CA GLU A 264 -18.23 -12.38 22.70
C GLU A 264 -19.45 -11.47 22.99
N LEU A 265 -20.11 -10.95 21.95
CA LEU A 265 -21.30 -10.12 22.12
C LEU A 265 -22.54 -11.02 22.23
N PRO A 266 -23.44 -10.75 23.19
CA PRO A 266 -24.66 -11.53 23.40
C PRO A 266 -25.61 -11.48 22.20
#